data_dce95ae422f7248bafe9101c9544e7b9
#
_entry.id   dce95ae422f7248bafe9101c9544e7b9
#
_cell.length_a   1.000
_cell.length_b   1.000
_cell.length_c   1.000
_cell.angle_alpha   90.00
_cell.angle_beta   90.00
_cell.angle_gamma   90.00
#
_symmetry.space_group_name_H-M   'P 1'
#
loop_
_entity.id
_entity.type
_entity.pdbx_description
1 polymer ?
#
loop_
_entity_poly.entity_id
_entity_poly.type
_entity_poly.pdbx_seq_one_letter_code
_entity_poly.pdbx_strand_id
1 'polypeptide(L)'
;TEGALFGHLIPSSSSEKVGDAVYLNTHEPFCFVTVGVQGAGKSHTSSCVLENCLIPFEPGNVVKLKAPMMSMVLHYDQNTSSICEAAGLIAPNLSVQAKMKHFGHDVGAVPKDKAVILVSPTFYRQRKKFYGDFCTVKPLLFKWRSLTADHIKRIMRIESGDNQLYVASFLDLLREYQKKGKEVFVCIIISS
;
A
#
# COMPACT_ATOMS: atom_id res chain seq x y z
N THR A 1 -5.26 -20.22 19.25
CA THR A 1 -4.03 -19.44 19.00
C THR A 1 -4.41 -18.35 18.02
N GLU A 2 -4.43 -17.12 18.48
CA GLU A 2 -4.84 -15.96 17.68
C GLU A 2 -3.57 -15.29 17.16
N GLY A 3 -3.19 -15.58 15.92
CA GLY A 3 -2.03 -14.99 15.27
C GLY A 3 -2.12 -15.16 13.77
N ALA A 4 -1.43 -14.30 13.02
CA ALA A 4 -1.32 -14.40 11.58
C ALA A 4 -0.33 -15.52 11.21
N LEU A 5 -0.72 -16.48 10.40
CA LEU A 5 0.21 -17.48 9.87
C LEU A 5 1.24 -16.81 8.98
N PHE A 6 2.49 -16.88 9.39
CA PHE A 6 3.59 -16.25 8.67
C PHE A 6 4.33 -17.23 7.75
N GLY A 7 4.36 -18.50 8.10
CA GLY A 7 5.01 -19.54 7.33
C GLY A 7 5.23 -20.83 8.14
N HIS A 8 6.10 -21.68 7.64
CA HIS A 8 6.51 -22.91 8.31
C HIS A 8 8.03 -22.99 8.39
N LEU A 9 8.55 -23.57 9.45
CA LEU A 9 9.97 -23.86 9.58
C LEU A 9 10.37 -24.89 8.53
N ILE A 10 11.56 -24.70 7.95
CA ILE A 10 12.14 -25.70 7.07
C ILE A 10 12.79 -26.78 7.94
N PRO A 11 12.37 -28.04 7.87
CA PRO A 11 12.98 -29.11 8.66
C PRO A 11 14.46 -29.28 8.29
N SER A 12 15.31 -29.49 9.27
CA SER A 12 16.76 -29.72 9.08
C SER A 12 17.08 -31.05 8.41
N SER A 13 16.13 -31.98 8.34
CA SER A 13 16.27 -33.27 7.71
C SER A 13 15.29 -33.38 6.52
N SER A 14 15.71 -34.09 5.48
CA SER A 14 14.96 -34.30 4.23
C SER A 14 13.70 -35.18 4.37
N SER A 15 13.04 -35.14 5.52
CA SER A 15 11.72 -35.75 5.70
C SER A 15 10.66 -34.86 5.06
N GLU A 16 9.77 -35.45 4.28
CA GLU A 16 8.64 -34.79 3.59
C GLU A 16 7.60 -34.12 4.52
N LYS A 17 7.90 -33.97 5.81
CA LYS A 17 7.03 -33.34 6.77
C LYS A 17 7.15 -31.85 6.73
N VAL A 18 6.04 -31.16 6.57
CA VAL A 18 5.94 -29.72 6.76
C VAL A 18 6.38 -29.39 8.19
N GLY A 19 7.31 -28.46 8.35
CA GLY A 19 7.80 -28.03 9.65
C GLY A 19 6.73 -27.27 10.46
N ASP A 20 7.05 -26.94 11.70
CA ASP A 20 6.15 -26.23 12.60
C ASP A 20 5.71 -24.89 12.03
N ALA A 21 4.44 -24.57 12.22
CA ALA A 21 3.87 -23.30 11.77
C ALA A 21 4.40 -22.13 12.62
N VAL A 22 4.80 -21.05 11.96
CA VAL A 22 5.26 -19.80 12.58
C VAL A 22 4.15 -18.78 12.48
N TYR A 23 3.77 -18.20 13.60
CA TYR A 23 2.74 -17.17 13.70
C TYR A 23 3.31 -15.84 14.10
N LEU A 24 2.78 -14.77 13.51
CA LEU A 24 3.03 -13.41 13.91
C LEU A 24 1.97 -12.97 14.93
N ASN A 25 2.40 -12.40 16.07
CA ASN A 25 1.46 -11.80 17.00
C ASN A 25 0.91 -10.48 16.41
N THR A 26 -0.38 -10.48 16.08
CA THR A 26 -1.08 -9.32 15.50
C THR A 26 -1.96 -8.58 16.52
N HIS A 27 -1.92 -8.97 17.80
CA HIS A 27 -2.71 -8.34 18.86
C HIS A 27 -2.06 -7.09 19.44
N GLU A 28 -0.76 -6.94 19.25
CA GLU A 28 -0.01 -5.79 19.72
C GLU A 28 0.56 -4.99 18.56
N PRO A 29 0.62 -3.66 18.66
CA PRO A 29 1.30 -2.83 17.68
C PRO A 29 2.76 -3.24 17.55
N PHE A 30 3.24 -3.45 16.35
CA PHE A 30 4.63 -3.76 16.06
C PHE A 30 5.12 -2.97 14.86
N CYS A 31 6.43 -2.82 14.77
CA CYS A 31 7.11 -2.28 13.62
C CYS A 31 8.08 -3.35 13.11
N PHE A 32 8.06 -3.64 11.81
CA PHE A 32 9.04 -4.55 11.24
C PHE A 32 9.63 -4.00 9.96
N VAL A 33 10.87 -4.39 9.69
CA VAL A 33 11.62 -3.98 8.51
C VAL A 33 12.10 -5.23 7.79
N THR A 34 11.79 -5.33 6.50
CA THR A 34 12.30 -6.40 5.65
C THR A 34 13.53 -5.94 4.90
N VAL A 35 14.65 -6.64 5.09
CA VAL A 35 15.94 -6.33 4.47
C VAL A 35 16.43 -7.52 3.67
N GLY A 36 17.04 -7.27 2.53
CA GLY A 36 17.57 -8.35 1.70
C GLY A 36 17.91 -7.87 0.29
N VAL A 37 18.60 -8.69 -0.46
CA VAL A 37 18.93 -8.46 -1.87
C VAL A 37 17.66 -8.49 -2.75
N GLN A 38 17.77 -8.03 -3.98
CA GLN A 38 16.68 -8.14 -4.94
C GLN A 38 16.26 -9.60 -5.14
N GLY A 39 14.96 -9.87 -5.17
CA GLY A 39 14.45 -11.24 -5.30
C GLY A 39 14.37 -12.04 -3.98
N ALA A 40 14.83 -11.51 -2.84
CA ALA A 40 14.82 -12.21 -1.55
C ALA A 40 13.41 -12.30 -0.88
N GLY A 41 12.34 -11.94 -1.56
CA GLY A 41 10.98 -12.07 -1.04
C GLY A 41 10.53 -10.96 -0.07
N LYS A 42 11.21 -9.80 -0.01
CA LYS A 42 10.85 -8.69 0.89
C LYS A 42 9.41 -8.25 0.75
N SER A 43 8.98 -7.96 -0.46
CA SER A 43 7.61 -7.52 -0.75
C SER A 43 6.61 -8.64 -0.51
N HIS A 44 6.97 -9.89 -0.81
CA HIS A 44 6.14 -11.05 -0.50
C HIS A 44 5.88 -11.18 1.01
N THR A 45 6.91 -11.02 1.83
CA THR A 45 6.77 -11.01 3.30
C THR A 45 5.79 -9.92 3.77
N SER A 46 5.92 -8.70 3.23
CA SER A 46 4.98 -7.61 3.52
C SER A 46 3.56 -7.92 3.05
N SER A 47 3.41 -8.54 1.89
CA SER A 47 2.10 -8.97 1.36
C SER A 47 1.46 -10.06 2.23
N CYS A 48 2.21 -11.00 2.76
CA CYS A 48 1.69 -12.01 3.70
C CYS A 48 1.09 -11.36 4.97
N VAL A 49 1.75 -10.32 5.50
CA VAL A 49 1.21 -9.58 6.66
C VAL A 49 -0.07 -8.86 6.29
N LEU A 50 -0.09 -8.17 5.14
CA LEU A 50 -1.28 -7.46 4.65
C LEU A 50 -2.43 -8.42 4.37
N GLU A 51 -2.17 -9.57 3.77
CA GLU A 51 -3.16 -10.61 3.50
C GLU A 51 -3.87 -11.04 4.78
N ASN A 52 -3.09 -11.34 5.82
CA ASN A 52 -3.63 -11.72 7.13
C ASN A 52 -4.44 -10.61 7.81
N CYS A 53 -4.17 -9.34 7.50
CA CYS A 53 -4.90 -8.20 8.05
C CYS A 53 -6.16 -7.83 7.26
N LEU A 54 -6.19 -8.08 5.96
CA LEU A 54 -7.21 -7.55 5.06
C LEU A 54 -8.23 -8.58 4.60
N ILE A 55 -7.83 -9.85 4.47
CA ILE A 55 -8.70 -10.90 3.95
C ILE A 55 -9.42 -11.56 5.12
N PRO A 56 -10.77 -11.49 5.15
CA PRO A 56 -11.53 -12.13 6.19
C PRO A 56 -11.36 -13.66 6.13
N PHE A 57 -11.45 -14.25 7.29
CA PHE A 57 -11.31 -15.69 7.47
C PHE A 57 -12.37 -16.50 6.70
N GLU A 58 -11.92 -17.43 5.88
CA GLU A 58 -12.72 -18.50 5.31
C GLU A 58 -12.56 -19.78 6.16
N PRO A 59 -13.58 -20.65 6.23
CA PRO A 59 -13.49 -21.90 6.97
C PRO A 59 -12.27 -22.73 6.53
N GLY A 60 -11.34 -22.99 7.43
CA GLY A 60 -10.06 -23.65 7.14
C GLY A 60 -8.83 -22.77 7.31
N ASN A 61 -8.97 -21.47 7.34
CA ASN A 61 -7.88 -20.55 7.66
C ASN A 61 -7.60 -20.47 9.16
N VAL A 62 -6.34 -20.29 9.51
CA VAL A 62 -5.86 -20.31 10.89
C VAL A 62 -6.12 -18.97 11.63
N VAL A 63 -6.35 -17.90 10.88
CA VAL A 63 -6.48 -16.54 11.43
C VAL A 63 -7.94 -16.14 11.55
N LYS A 64 -8.38 -15.83 12.76
CA LYS A 64 -9.72 -15.32 13.05
C LYS A 64 -9.66 -13.81 13.31
N LEU A 65 -9.71 -13.00 12.26
CA LEU A 65 -10.05 -11.59 12.44
C LEU A 65 -11.58 -11.46 12.56
N LYS A 66 -12.06 -10.83 13.63
CA LYS A 66 -13.49 -10.52 13.81
C LYS A 66 -14.00 -9.59 12.71
N ALA A 67 -13.13 -8.70 12.21
CA ALA A 67 -13.38 -7.82 11.08
C ALA A 67 -12.04 -7.53 10.36
N PRO A 68 -12.05 -7.35 9.04
CA PRO A 68 -10.84 -6.98 8.31
C PRO A 68 -10.36 -5.59 8.78
N MET A 69 -9.06 -5.43 8.88
CA MET A 69 -8.43 -4.15 9.19
C MET A 69 -8.44 -3.23 7.96
N MET A 70 -8.28 -1.93 8.18
CA MET A 70 -7.97 -0.99 7.12
C MET A 70 -6.45 -0.87 7.00
N SER A 71 -5.94 -0.93 5.77
CA SER A 71 -4.52 -0.76 5.50
C SER A 71 -4.26 0.40 4.56
N MET A 72 -3.16 1.11 4.79
CA MET A 72 -2.63 2.12 3.87
C MET A 72 -1.23 1.71 3.44
N VAL A 73 -1.04 1.52 2.14
CA VAL A 73 0.25 1.15 1.55
C VAL A 73 0.80 2.34 0.77
N LEU A 74 2.02 2.75 1.10
CA LEU A 74 2.76 3.76 0.36
C LEU A 74 3.80 3.05 -0.51
N HIS A 75 3.69 3.22 -1.82
CA HIS A 75 4.58 2.59 -2.79
C HIS A 75 5.18 3.63 -3.71
N TYR A 76 6.48 3.51 -3.97
CA TYR A 76 7.18 4.35 -4.92
C TYR A 76 7.45 3.57 -6.21
N ASP A 77 6.85 4.03 -7.29
CA ASP A 77 7.05 3.46 -8.62
C ASP A 77 8.29 4.05 -9.29
N GLN A 78 9.31 3.24 -9.49
CA GLN A 78 10.55 3.65 -10.19
C GLN A 78 10.34 3.83 -11.70
N ASN A 79 9.36 3.15 -12.28
CA ASN A 79 9.03 3.22 -13.68
C ASN A 79 7.53 2.98 -13.92
N THR A 80 7.06 3.23 -15.14
CA THR A 80 5.65 3.13 -15.51
C THR A 80 5.10 1.71 -15.52
N SER A 81 5.94 0.68 -15.57
CA SER A 81 5.57 -0.74 -15.53
C SER A 81 5.65 -1.34 -14.12
N SER A 82 6.14 -0.57 -13.14
CA SER A 82 6.20 -1.01 -11.75
C SER A 82 4.80 -1.19 -11.17
N ILE A 83 4.59 -2.34 -10.53
CA ILE A 83 3.32 -2.70 -9.89
C ILE A 83 3.57 -2.83 -8.40
N CYS A 84 2.70 -2.22 -7.60
CA CYS A 84 2.70 -2.50 -6.17
C CYS A 84 2.23 -3.93 -5.92
N GLU A 85 3.04 -4.74 -5.27
CA GLU A 85 2.73 -6.15 -4.97
C GLU A 85 1.45 -6.29 -4.13
N ALA A 86 1.15 -5.34 -3.27
CA ALA A 86 -0.10 -5.30 -2.51
C ALA A 86 -1.36 -5.26 -3.41
N ALA A 87 -1.24 -4.80 -4.66
CA ALA A 87 -2.35 -4.86 -5.62
C ALA A 87 -2.74 -6.31 -5.98
N GLY A 88 -1.83 -7.27 -5.83
CA GLY A 88 -2.13 -8.70 -6.01
C GLY A 88 -3.14 -9.25 -5.01
N LEU A 89 -3.38 -8.57 -3.89
CA LEU A 89 -4.40 -8.95 -2.90
C LEU A 89 -5.84 -8.60 -3.35
N ILE A 90 -5.98 -7.74 -4.35
CA ILE A 90 -7.30 -7.27 -4.84
C ILE A 90 -7.93 -8.27 -5.81
N ALA A 91 -7.12 -9.05 -6.51
CA ALA A 91 -7.60 -10.07 -7.44
C ALA A 91 -6.98 -11.42 -7.07
N PRO A 92 -7.78 -12.48 -7.00
CA PRO A 92 -7.25 -13.81 -6.69
C PRO A 92 -6.31 -14.26 -7.81
N ASN A 93 -5.17 -14.84 -7.44
CA ASN A 93 -4.27 -15.44 -8.40
C ASN A 93 -4.92 -16.68 -9.01
N LEU A 94 -5.26 -16.61 -10.30
CA LEU A 94 -6.01 -17.67 -11.00
C LEU A 94 -5.31 -19.03 -10.95
N SER A 95 -3.98 -19.08 -10.97
CA SER A 95 -3.25 -20.34 -10.90
C SER A 95 -3.29 -20.96 -9.49
N VAL A 96 -3.24 -20.13 -8.45
CA VAL A 96 -3.42 -20.57 -7.05
C VAL A 96 -4.87 -20.96 -6.82
N GLN A 97 -5.82 -20.18 -7.32
CA GLN A 97 -7.25 -20.48 -7.22
C GLN A 97 -7.58 -21.84 -7.84
N ALA A 98 -7.07 -22.15 -9.03
CA ALA A 98 -7.29 -23.44 -9.67
C ALA A 98 -6.75 -24.62 -8.81
N LYS A 99 -5.56 -24.46 -8.23
CA LYS A 99 -4.97 -25.47 -7.33
C LYS A 99 -5.78 -25.62 -6.05
N MET A 100 -6.14 -24.50 -5.39
CA MET A 100 -6.87 -24.53 -4.12
C MET A 100 -8.27 -25.08 -4.29
N LYS A 101 -8.94 -24.79 -5.40
CA LYS A 101 -10.25 -25.34 -5.73
C LYS A 101 -10.24 -26.87 -5.86
N HIS A 102 -9.12 -27.44 -6.34
CA HIS A 102 -8.92 -28.90 -6.37
C HIS A 102 -8.93 -29.51 -4.96
N PHE A 103 -8.51 -28.76 -3.95
CA PHE A 103 -8.52 -29.15 -2.53
C PHE A 103 -9.81 -28.71 -1.80
N GLY A 104 -10.81 -28.18 -2.50
CA GLY A 104 -12.07 -27.70 -1.91
C GLY A 104 -11.97 -26.37 -1.17
N HIS A 105 -10.94 -25.57 -1.43
CA HIS A 105 -10.74 -24.25 -0.82
C HIS A 105 -10.89 -23.12 -1.84
N ASP A 106 -11.52 -22.04 -1.43
CA ASP A 106 -11.53 -20.80 -2.19
C ASP A 106 -10.38 -19.88 -1.76
N VAL A 107 -9.86 -19.10 -2.71
CA VAL A 107 -8.84 -18.09 -2.44
C VAL A 107 -9.54 -16.77 -2.16
N GLY A 108 -9.35 -16.25 -0.97
CA GLY A 108 -9.84 -14.93 -0.59
C GLY A 108 -9.14 -13.80 -1.34
N ALA A 109 -9.84 -12.70 -1.53
CA ALA A 109 -9.28 -11.47 -2.09
C ALA A 109 -9.97 -10.24 -1.49
N VAL A 110 -9.30 -9.09 -1.53
CA VAL A 110 -9.91 -7.83 -1.15
C VAL A 110 -10.93 -7.44 -2.22
N PRO A 111 -12.19 -7.15 -1.86
CA PRO A 111 -13.21 -6.74 -2.82
C PRO A 111 -12.82 -5.46 -3.56
N LYS A 112 -13.11 -5.41 -4.86
CA LYS A 112 -12.78 -4.29 -5.76
C LYS A 112 -13.29 -2.93 -5.25
N ASP A 113 -14.48 -2.90 -4.69
CA ASP A 113 -15.13 -1.70 -4.15
C ASP A 113 -14.49 -1.18 -2.86
N LYS A 114 -13.76 -2.04 -2.15
CA LYS A 114 -13.02 -1.69 -0.92
C LYS A 114 -11.57 -1.31 -1.16
N ALA A 115 -11.07 -1.48 -2.38
CA ALA A 115 -9.70 -1.13 -2.75
C ALA A 115 -9.65 0.16 -3.55
N VAL A 116 -8.87 1.13 -3.06
CA VAL A 116 -8.67 2.42 -3.73
C VAL A 116 -7.17 2.66 -3.92
N ILE A 117 -6.76 2.88 -5.16
CA ILE A 117 -5.39 3.27 -5.51
C ILE A 117 -5.38 4.77 -5.83
N LEU A 118 -4.61 5.53 -5.07
CA LEU A 118 -4.35 6.94 -5.30
C LEU A 118 -3.07 7.09 -6.11
N VAL A 119 -3.15 7.75 -7.25
CA VAL A 119 -2.04 7.89 -8.19
C VAL A 119 -1.76 9.35 -8.51
N SER A 120 -0.51 9.65 -8.94
CA SER A 120 -0.19 10.99 -9.44
C SER A 120 -1.15 11.38 -10.56
N PRO A 121 -1.71 12.60 -10.55
CA PRO A 121 -2.56 13.10 -11.61
C PRO A 121 -1.93 13.05 -13.00
N THR A 122 -0.60 13.24 -13.07
CA THR A 122 0.17 13.17 -14.31
C THR A 122 0.06 11.81 -15.00
N PHE A 123 0.09 10.74 -14.22
CA PHE A 123 0.04 9.38 -14.72
C PHE A 123 -1.34 8.72 -14.56
N TYR A 124 -2.36 9.49 -14.17
CA TYR A 124 -3.69 8.96 -13.84
C TYR A 124 -4.29 8.11 -14.97
N ARG A 125 -4.27 8.58 -16.23
CA ARG A 125 -4.86 7.85 -17.36
C ARG A 125 -4.16 6.50 -17.58
N GLN A 126 -2.83 6.49 -17.50
CA GLN A 126 -2.04 5.28 -17.67
C GLN A 126 -2.29 4.29 -16.53
N ARG A 127 -2.25 4.76 -15.28
CA ARG A 127 -2.48 3.93 -14.09
C ARG A 127 -3.93 3.45 -14.00
N LYS A 128 -4.89 4.25 -14.43
CA LYS A 128 -6.29 3.83 -14.52
C LYS A 128 -6.49 2.70 -15.54
N LYS A 129 -5.82 2.76 -16.69
CA LYS A 129 -5.85 1.65 -17.67
C LYS A 129 -5.22 0.38 -17.08
N PHE A 130 -4.21 0.52 -16.24
CA PHE A 130 -3.47 -0.59 -15.67
C PHE A 130 -4.20 -1.28 -14.50
N TYR A 131 -4.77 -0.51 -13.56
CA TYR A 131 -5.41 -1.03 -12.35
C TYR A 131 -6.95 -1.01 -12.40
N GLY A 132 -7.56 -0.35 -13.37
CA GLY A 132 -8.99 -0.04 -13.36
C GLY A 132 -9.91 -1.25 -13.38
N ASP A 133 -9.42 -2.40 -13.86
CA ASP A 133 -10.17 -3.65 -13.87
C ASP A 133 -10.21 -4.32 -12.49
N PHE A 134 -9.23 -4.02 -11.64
CA PHE A 134 -9.04 -4.66 -10.33
C PHE A 134 -9.53 -3.81 -9.15
N CYS A 135 -9.50 -2.47 -9.27
CA CYS A 135 -9.84 -1.59 -8.15
C CYS A 135 -10.30 -0.20 -8.60
N THR A 136 -10.70 0.63 -7.64
CA THR A 136 -11.01 2.04 -7.88
C THR A 136 -9.73 2.87 -7.93
N VAL A 137 -9.42 3.46 -9.08
CA VAL A 137 -8.26 4.36 -9.25
C VAL A 137 -8.72 5.80 -9.20
N LYS A 138 -8.09 6.60 -8.35
CA LYS A 138 -8.36 8.04 -8.21
C LYS A 138 -7.07 8.84 -8.27
N PRO A 139 -7.09 10.06 -8.82
CA PRO A 139 -5.93 10.95 -8.72
C PRO A 139 -5.75 11.41 -7.27
N LEU A 140 -4.50 11.44 -6.81
CA LEU A 140 -4.15 12.01 -5.51
C LEU A 140 -4.19 13.53 -5.61
N LEU A 141 -5.22 14.12 -5.05
CA LEU A 141 -5.43 15.57 -5.06
C LEU A 141 -5.52 16.07 -3.62
N PHE A 142 -4.85 17.16 -3.35
CA PHE A 142 -4.94 17.85 -2.06
C PHE A 142 -5.80 19.10 -2.19
N LYS A 143 -6.71 19.28 -1.25
CA LYS A 143 -7.42 20.55 -1.16
C LYS A 143 -6.44 21.63 -0.72
N TRP A 144 -6.48 22.78 -1.40
CA TRP A 144 -5.58 23.90 -1.09
C TRP A 144 -5.63 24.31 0.40
N ARG A 145 -6.80 24.28 1.00
CA ARG A 145 -7.01 24.61 2.43
C ARG A 145 -6.33 23.63 3.40
N SER A 146 -6.04 22.42 2.97
CA SER A 146 -5.37 21.41 3.81
C SER A 146 -3.84 21.48 3.72
N LEU A 147 -3.29 22.30 2.80
CA LEU A 147 -1.86 22.49 2.65
C LEU A 147 -1.40 23.68 3.49
N THR A 148 -0.49 23.42 4.43
CA THR A 148 0.19 24.48 5.19
C THR A 148 1.45 24.93 4.47
N ALA A 149 1.98 26.10 4.84
CA ALA A 149 3.26 26.56 4.34
C ALA A 149 4.40 25.55 4.58
N ASP A 150 4.36 24.83 5.71
CA ASP A 150 5.36 23.80 6.03
C ASP A 150 5.23 22.56 5.15
N HIS A 151 4.02 22.15 4.79
CA HIS A 151 3.81 21.07 3.82
C HIS A 151 4.44 21.42 2.48
N ILE A 152 4.26 22.66 2.03
CA ILE A 152 4.80 23.14 0.74
C ILE A 152 6.33 23.23 0.79
N LYS A 153 6.91 23.77 1.86
CA LYS A 153 8.36 23.79 2.04
C LYS A 153 8.95 22.38 1.96
N ARG A 154 8.36 21.40 2.65
CA ARG A 154 8.82 20.01 2.61
C ARG A 154 8.73 19.40 1.22
N ILE A 155 7.63 19.66 0.50
CA ILE A 155 7.44 19.18 -0.88
C ILE A 155 8.48 19.79 -1.83
N MET A 156 8.78 21.08 -1.66
CA MET A 156 9.79 21.79 -2.43
C MET A 156 11.23 21.48 -1.97
N ARG A 157 11.41 20.66 -0.92
CA ARG A 157 12.71 20.35 -0.32
C ARG A 157 13.48 21.60 0.12
N ILE A 158 12.77 22.61 0.60
CA ILE A 158 13.37 23.85 1.10
C ILE A 158 13.82 23.61 2.52
N GLU A 159 15.12 23.71 2.76
CA GLU A 159 15.70 23.57 4.10
C GLU A 159 15.50 24.84 4.93
N SER A 160 15.56 24.72 6.26
CA SER A 160 15.25 25.79 7.20
C SER A 160 16.20 27.00 7.15
N GLY A 161 17.26 26.94 6.34
CA GLY A 161 18.23 28.01 6.11
C GLY A 161 18.14 28.72 4.76
N ASP A 162 17.28 28.24 3.86
CA ASP A 162 17.12 28.80 2.52
C ASP A 162 16.26 30.08 2.56
N ASN A 163 16.88 31.22 2.81
CA ASN A 163 16.25 32.55 2.77
C ASN A 163 16.18 33.11 1.33
N GLN A 164 15.74 32.30 0.39
CA GLN A 164 15.63 32.77 -0.99
C GLN A 164 14.36 33.62 -1.15
N LEU A 165 14.52 34.83 -1.67
CA LEU A 165 13.45 35.84 -1.81
C LEU A 165 12.21 35.29 -2.54
N TYR A 166 12.39 34.42 -3.55
CA TYR A 166 11.28 33.83 -4.29
C TYR A 166 10.44 32.87 -3.42
N VAL A 167 11.04 32.21 -2.42
CA VAL A 167 10.32 31.34 -1.47
C VAL A 167 9.40 32.16 -0.58
N ALA A 168 9.91 33.28 -0.06
CA ALA A 168 9.11 34.19 0.77
C ALA A 168 7.94 34.77 -0.03
N SER A 169 8.20 35.27 -1.24
CA SER A 169 7.17 35.81 -2.14
C SER A 169 6.14 34.75 -2.52
N PHE A 170 6.57 33.52 -2.79
CA PHE A 170 5.67 32.42 -3.10
C PHE A 170 4.77 32.06 -1.91
N LEU A 171 5.33 31.98 -0.70
CA LEU A 171 4.56 31.69 0.52
C LEU A 171 3.54 32.80 0.82
N ASP A 172 3.87 34.05 0.56
CA ASP A 172 2.95 35.17 0.75
C ASP A 172 1.81 35.15 -0.28
N LEU A 173 2.10 34.87 -1.54
CA LEU A 173 1.08 34.60 -2.55
C LEU A 173 0.13 33.46 -2.13
N LEU A 174 0.69 32.36 -1.61
CA LEU A 174 -0.10 31.25 -1.14
C LEU A 174 -1.05 31.64 0.01
N ARG A 175 -0.56 32.41 0.99
CA ARG A 175 -1.37 32.93 2.09
C ARG A 175 -2.48 33.83 1.60
N GLU A 176 -2.21 34.70 0.61
CA GLU A 176 -3.20 35.57 0.00
C GLU A 176 -4.30 34.77 -0.70
N TYR A 177 -3.93 33.74 -1.48
CA TYR A 177 -4.90 32.84 -2.12
C TYR A 177 -5.74 32.07 -1.11
N GLN A 178 -5.15 31.61 -0.01
CA GLN A 178 -5.91 30.94 1.07
C GLN A 178 -6.94 31.86 1.70
N LYS A 179 -6.62 33.13 1.90
CA LYS A 179 -7.56 34.15 2.44
C LYS A 179 -8.74 34.42 1.48
N LYS A 180 -8.52 34.38 0.17
CA LYS A 180 -9.56 34.61 -0.85
C LYS A 180 -10.60 33.48 -0.99
N GLY A 181 -10.43 32.38 -0.28
CA GLY A 181 -11.45 31.33 -0.12
C GLY A 181 -11.81 30.55 -1.38
N LYS A 182 -11.08 30.68 -2.49
CA LYS A 182 -11.32 29.92 -3.70
C LYS A 182 -10.91 28.45 -3.49
N GLU A 183 -11.84 27.53 -3.77
CA GLU A 183 -11.50 26.10 -3.80
C GLU A 183 -10.63 25.81 -5.03
N VAL A 184 -9.34 25.73 -4.82
CA VAL A 184 -8.37 25.32 -5.83
C VAL A 184 -7.82 23.96 -5.43
N PHE A 185 -7.89 23.00 -6.32
CA PHE A 185 -7.18 21.74 -6.17
C PHE A 185 -5.76 21.91 -6.71
N VAL A 186 -4.77 21.67 -5.86
CA VAL A 186 -3.36 21.72 -6.27
C VAL A 186 -2.94 20.30 -6.67
N CYS A 187 -2.52 20.18 -7.90
CA CYS A 187 -1.78 19.01 -8.36
C CYS A 187 -0.30 19.21 -8.04
N ILE A 188 0.21 18.47 -7.06
CA ILE A 188 1.64 18.50 -6.77
C ILE A 188 2.30 17.46 -7.66
N ILE A 189 3.01 17.91 -8.69
CA ILE A 189 3.82 17.04 -9.55
C ILE A 189 5.17 16.92 -8.87
N ILE A 190 5.43 15.78 -8.23
CA ILE A 190 6.77 15.43 -7.79
C ILE A 190 7.45 14.76 -8.98
N SER A 191 8.27 15.50 -9.72
CA SER A 191 9.19 14.89 -10.69
C SER A 191 10.44 14.46 -9.94
N SER A 192 10.78 13.18 -10.05
CA SER A 192 12.10 12.65 -9.63
C SER A 192 13.17 13.10 -10.59
#